data_020cfd62583793899b31e1b11e6343d2
#
_entry.id   020cfd62583793899b31e1b11e6343d2
#
_cell.length_a   1.000
_cell.length_b   1.000
_cell.length_c   1.000
_cell.angle_alpha   90.00
_cell.angle_beta   90.00
_cell.angle_gamma   90.00
#
_symmetry.space_group_name_H-M   'P 1'
#
loop_
_entity.id
_entity.type
_entity.pdbx_description
1 polymer ?
#
loop_
_entity_poly.entity_id
_entity_poly.type
_entity_poly.pdbx_seq_one_letter_code
_entity_poly.pdbx_strand_id
1 'polypeptide(L)'
;MSYPADVETPDVLTSYRRAGQASASAAKDIEHDVSHTAAFFDVDNTIMRGSSLFHLAVGLAKRKYFNAREIGGFAGKQLKFVLSGSEDLEDMASATEAALSFVQNRSVHELQELVEQIFDAEMVDKLIPGSLALAQEHLDAGQQVWLVTATPQELATVIARRLGLTGALGTIAESRNGIYTGKLYGPPLHGLAKAEAVRALATSEDLDLGECSAYSDSVNDVPMLSLVGHPTAVNPDSELRAYAIANEWRIRDFRHRARIKPYVAPVASGAAGIAVGLASGYLLGQMRGRR
;
A
#
# COMPACT_ATOMS: atom_id res chain seq x y z
N MET A 1 9.36 -21.76 10.17
CA MET A 1 8.78 -20.90 11.22
C MET A 1 7.35 -21.35 11.38
N SER A 2 6.93 -21.88 12.53
CA SER A 2 5.54 -22.28 12.74
C SER A 2 4.70 -21.00 12.91
N TYR A 3 3.60 -20.89 12.17
CA TYR A 3 2.56 -19.90 12.45
C TYR A 3 2.15 -19.99 13.92
N PRO A 4 1.82 -18.86 14.58
CA PRO A 4 1.33 -18.92 15.94
C PRO A 4 0.09 -19.83 16.01
N ALA A 5 0.07 -20.71 16.97
CA ALA A 5 -0.96 -21.75 17.16
C ALA A 5 -2.40 -21.22 17.32
N ASP A 6 -2.54 -19.90 17.53
CA ASP A 6 -3.83 -19.21 17.77
C ASP A 6 -4.64 -18.99 16.47
N VAL A 7 -4.06 -19.26 15.29
CA VAL A 7 -4.71 -19.02 13.99
C VAL A 7 -5.56 -20.23 13.51
N GLU A 8 -5.45 -21.38 14.18
CA GLU A 8 -6.08 -22.64 13.73
C GLU A 8 -7.46 -22.93 14.34
N THR A 9 -8.03 -22.01 15.13
CA THR A 9 -9.39 -22.25 15.64
C THR A 9 -10.42 -22.11 14.49
N PRO A 10 -11.42 -23.00 14.39
CA PRO A 10 -12.44 -22.95 13.33
C PRO A 10 -13.14 -21.60 13.20
N ASP A 11 -13.32 -20.89 14.30
CA ASP A 11 -13.95 -19.56 14.31
C ASP A 11 -13.08 -18.48 13.66
N VAL A 12 -11.76 -18.51 13.87
CA VAL A 12 -10.82 -17.54 13.28
C VAL A 12 -10.75 -17.72 11.77
N LEU A 13 -10.56 -18.96 11.29
CA LEU A 13 -10.55 -19.26 9.85
C LEU A 13 -11.88 -18.89 9.18
N THR A 14 -13.01 -19.12 9.85
CA THR A 14 -14.32 -18.72 9.34
C THR A 14 -14.44 -17.20 9.21
N SER A 15 -13.88 -16.44 10.15
CA SER A 15 -13.89 -14.97 10.09
C SER A 15 -13.05 -14.43 8.95
N TYR A 16 -11.86 -15.00 8.70
CA TYR A 16 -11.00 -14.64 7.56
C TYR A 16 -11.66 -14.96 6.23
N ARG A 17 -12.29 -16.14 6.09
CA ARG A 17 -13.05 -16.50 4.88
C ARG A 17 -14.21 -15.53 4.63
N ARG A 18 -14.92 -15.12 5.67
CA ARG A 18 -15.99 -14.13 5.55
C ARG A 18 -15.49 -12.79 5.04
N ALA A 19 -14.37 -12.29 5.59
CA ALA A 19 -13.74 -11.06 5.14
C ALA A 19 -13.30 -11.17 3.67
N GLY A 20 -12.65 -12.28 3.29
CA GLY A 20 -12.22 -12.54 1.91
C GLY A 20 -13.39 -12.61 0.92
N GLN A 21 -14.46 -13.32 1.27
CA GLN A 21 -15.66 -13.43 0.45
C GLN A 21 -16.37 -12.07 0.29
N ALA A 22 -16.45 -11.27 1.36
CA ALA A 22 -17.05 -9.93 1.28
C ALA A 22 -16.24 -9.03 0.34
N SER A 23 -14.91 -9.07 0.43
CA SER A 23 -14.03 -8.31 -0.47
C SER A 23 -14.16 -8.74 -1.92
N ALA A 24 -14.11 -10.05 -2.22
CA ALA A 24 -14.29 -10.58 -3.56
C ALA A 24 -15.70 -10.25 -4.13
N SER A 25 -16.74 -10.30 -3.29
CA SER A 25 -18.10 -9.95 -3.70
C SER A 25 -18.24 -8.47 -4.06
N ALA A 26 -17.54 -7.58 -3.37
CA ALA A 26 -17.54 -6.16 -3.67
C ALA A 26 -16.82 -5.81 -5.00
N ALA A 27 -16.01 -6.72 -5.51
CA ALA A 27 -15.26 -6.56 -6.76
C ALA A 27 -15.98 -7.13 -8.00
N LYS A 28 -17.09 -7.85 -7.86
CA LYS A 28 -17.76 -8.59 -8.95
C LYS A 28 -18.41 -7.73 -10.05
N ASP A 29 -18.67 -6.46 -9.79
CA ASP A 29 -19.37 -5.58 -10.75
C ASP A 29 -18.39 -4.89 -11.73
N ILE A 30 -17.16 -5.39 -11.82
CA ILE A 30 -16.13 -4.83 -12.71
C ILE A 30 -16.13 -5.63 -14.02
N GLU A 31 -16.58 -5.00 -15.11
CA GLU A 31 -16.43 -5.57 -16.46
C GLU A 31 -14.96 -5.54 -16.89
N HIS A 32 -14.41 -6.69 -17.24
CA HIS A 32 -13.07 -6.86 -17.79
C HIS A 32 -13.00 -8.04 -18.76
N ASP A 33 -11.96 -8.07 -19.56
CA ASP A 33 -11.74 -9.18 -20.50
C ASP A 33 -11.50 -10.50 -19.75
N VAL A 34 -12.03 -11.59 -20.29
CA VAL A 34 -11.91 -12.91 -19.68
C VAL A 34 -10.46 -13.39 -19.81
N SER A 35 -9.73 -13.33 -18.70
CA SER A 35 -8.41 -13.91 -18.57
C SER A 35 -8.41 -14.89 -17.40
N HIS A 36 -7.86 -16.10 -17.59
CA HIS A 36 -7.72 -17.10 -16.53
C HIS A 36 -6.46 -16.88 -15.68
N THR A 37 -5.73 -15.77 -15.88
CA THR A 37 -4.52 -15.44 -15.13
C THR A 37 -4.58 -14.02 -14.60
N ALA A 38 -4.01 -13.80 -13.41
CA ALA A 38 -4.01 -12.52 -12.75
C ALA A 38 -2.68 -12.24 -12.03
N ALA A 39 -2.45 -10.95 -11.76
CA ALA A 39 -1.40 -10.48 -10.88
C ALA A 39 -2.01 -9.76 -9.67
N PHE A 40 -1.64 -10.17 -8.46
CA PHE A 40 -2.12 -9.64 -7.19
C PHE A 40 -1.05 -8.76 -6.56
N PHE A 41 -1.35 -7.51 -6.32
CA PHE A 41 -0.41 -6.56 -5.73
C PHE A 41 -0.90 -6.09 -4.36
N ASP A 42 -0.05 -6.21 -3.34
CA ASP A 42 -0.23 -5.41 -2.14
C ASP A 42 -0.05 -3.92 -2.47
N VAL A 43 -0.53 -3.02 -1.59
CA VAL A 43 -0.50 -1.57 -1.82
C VAL A 43 0.62 -0.89 -1.04
N ASP A 44 0.64 -1.05 0.28
CA ASP A 44 1.53 -0.29 1.19
C ASP A 44 2.99 -0.76 1.02
N ASN A 45 3.92 0.16 0.71
CA ASN A 45 5.32 -0.10 0.33
C ASN A 45 5.54 -1.01 -0.90
N THR A 46 4.49 -1.56 -1.48
CA THR A 46 4.52 -2.34 -2.72
C THR A 46 4.16 -1.47 -3.93
N ILE A 47 2.94 -0.95 -4.03
CA ILE A 47 2.49 -0.02 -5.09
C ILE A 47 2.82 1.43 -4.73
N MET A 48 2.70 1.80 -3.46
CA MET A 48 2.99 3.15 -2.98
C MET A 48 3.87 3.13 -1.73
N ARG A 49 4.60 4.24 -1.50
CA ARG A 49 5.47 4.39 -0.33
C ARG A 49 4.66 4.75 0.91
N GLY A 50 4.90 4.03 2.00
CA GLY A 50 4.23 4.24 3.29
C GLY A 50 2.82 3.67 3.31
N SER A 51 2.08 3.97 4.37
CA SER A 51 0.73 3.45 4.57
C SER A 51 -0.31 4.31 3.85
N SER A 52 -1.10 3.68 2.99
CA SER A 52 -2.25 4.28 2.29
C SER A 52 -3.31 4.79 3.28
N LEU A 53 -3.56 4.04 4.35
CA LEU A 53 -4.47 4.44 5.42
C LEU A 53 -3.97 5.70 6.16
N PHE A 54 -2.65 5.82 6.38
CA PHE A 54 -2.06 7.02 6.97
C PHE A 54 -2.23 8.24 6.06
N HIS A 55 -1.97 8.11 4.76
CA HIS A 55 -2.16 9.19 3.79
C HIS A 55 -3.63 9.60 3.71
N LEU A 56 -4.56 8.63 3.76
CA LEU A 56 -6.00 8.90 3.83
C LEU A 56 -6.33 9.72 5.08
N ALA A 57 -5.88 9.30 6.26
CA ALA A 57 -6.14 9.99 7.52
C ALA A 57 -5.61 11.44 7.51
N VAL A 58 -4.40 11.66 7.00
CA VAL A 58 -3.83 13.01 6.82
C VAL A 58 -4.66 13.85 5.86
N GLY A 59 -5.08 13.27 4.73
CA GLY A 59 -5.93 13.95 3.75
C GLY A 59 -7.30 14.34 4.30
N LEU A 60 -7.94 13.48 5.09
CA LEU A 60 -9.20 13.76 5.78
C LEU A 60 -9.03 14.86 6.86
N ALA A 61 -7.94 14.81 7.62
CA ALA A 61 -7.63 15.83 8.62
C ALA A 61 -7.41 17.23 7.99
N LYS A 62 -6.66 17.32 6.89
CA LYS A 62 -6.46 18.58 6.12
C LYS A 62 -7.78 19.17 5.63
N ARG A 63 -8.75 18.32 5.28
CA ARG A 63 -10.10 18.73 4.83
C ARG A 63 -11.08 18.99 5.96
N LYS A 64 -10.60 18.96 7.22
CA LYS A 64 -11.40 19.16 8.43
C LYS A 64 -12.60 18.19 8.53
N TYR A 65 -12.43 16.99 7.96
CA TYR A 65 -13.43 15.93 8.06
C TYR A 65 -13.63 15.48 9.51
N PHE A 66 -12.60 15.64 10.34
CA PHE A 66 -12.61 15.38 11.77
C PHE A 66 -12.62 16.69 12.57
N ASN A 67 -13.32 16.70 13.70
CA ASN A 67 -13.23 17.81 14.64
C ASN A 67 -11.96 17.69 15.53
N ALA A 68 -11.57 18.80 16.18
CA ALA A 68 -10.32 18.86 16.97
C ALA A 68 -10.27 17.85 18.14
N ARG A 69 -11.44 17.44 18.70
CA ARG A 69 -11.51 16.43 19.78
C ARG A 69 -11.27 15.02 19.25
N GLU A 70 -11.82 14.71 18.06
CA GLU A 70 -11.62 13.45 17.37
C GLU A 70 -10.14 13.29 17.02
N ILE A 71 -9.50 14.33 16.47
CA ILE A 71 -8.07 14.33 16.14
C ILE A 71 -7.20 14.12 17.38
N GLY A 72 -7.51 14.76 18.52
CA GLY A 72 -6.74 14.64 19.76
C GLY A 72 -6.74 13.22 20.33
N GLY A 73 -7.87 12.53 20.26
CA GLY A 73 -7.99 11.12 20.66
C GLY A 73 -7.20 10.16 19.75
N PHE A 74 -7.17 10.43 18.45
CA PHE A 74 -6.46 9.64 17.46
C PHE A 74 -4.94 9.86 17.49
N ALA A 75 -4.50 11.11 17.57
CA ALA A 75 -3.08 11.47 17.54
C ALA A 75 -2.27 10.80 18.67
N GLY A 76 -2.86 10.65 19.86
CA GLY A 76 -2.20 9.98 21.01
C GLY A 76 -1.99 8.48 20.78
N LYS A 77 -2.96 7.80 20.16
CA LYS A 77 -2.89 6.35 19.85
C LYS A 77 -1.99 6.08 18.65
N GLN A 78 -2.13 6.88 17.60
CA GLN A 78 -1.37 6.72 16.34
C GLN A 78 0.10 7.09 16.49
N LEU A 79 0.44 8.09 17.32
CA LEU A 79 1.83 8.44 17.60
C LEU A 79 2.58 7.27 18.26
N LYS A 80 1.90 6.52 19.11
CA LYS A 80 2.45 5.30 19.73
C LYS A 80 2.71 4.23 18.66
N PHE A 81 1.78 3.99 17.75
CA PHE A 81 1.90 3.03 16.63
C PHE A 81 3.07 3.38 15.69
N VAL A 82 3.18 4.64 15.25
CA VAL A 82 4.25 5.11 14.37
C VAL A 82 5.62 5.06 15.06
N LEU A 83 5.68 5.28 16.37
CA LEU A 83 6.93 5.25 17.13
C LEU A 83 7.35 3.84 17.55
N SER A 84 6.42 2.91 17.73
CA SER A 84 6.73 1.53 18.14
C SER A 84 7.27 0.68 16.99
N GLY A 85 6.91 1.01 15.74
CA GLY A 85 7.33 0.22 14.56
C GLY A 85 6.89 -1.26 14.62
N SER A 86 6.00 -1.61 15.57
CA SER A 86 5.52 -2.97 15.76
C SER A 86 4.22 -3.16 14.98
N GLU A 87 4.19 -4.18 14.12
CA GLU A 87 2.97 -4.69 13.50
C GLU A 87 2.23 -5.65 14.44
N ASP A 88 2.13 -5.30 15.73
CA ASP A 88 1.42 -6.12 16.70
C ASP A 88 -0.10 -6.11 16.42
N LEU A 89 -0.73 -7.28 16.46
CA LEU A 89 -2.16 -7.47 16.20
C LEU A 89 -3.05 -6.60 17.11
N GLU A 90 -2.62 -6.34 18.35
CA GLU A 90 -3.35 -5.46 19.28
C GLU A 90 -3.31 -3.99 18.84
N ASP A 91 -2.18 -3.51 18.30
CA ASP A 91 -2.04 -2.16 17.78
C ASP A 91 -2.87 -1.98 16.50
N MET A 92 -2.93 -2.99 15.62
CA MET A 92 -3.79 -3.00 14.44
C MET A 92 -5.28 -3.00 14.81
N ALA A 93 -5.69 -3.80 15.79
CA ALA A 93 -7.08 -3.84 16.25
C ALA A 93 -7.51 -2.48 16.80
N SER A 94 -6.68 -1.84 17.63
CA SER A 94 -6.98 -0.52 18.20
C SER A 94 -6.99 0.60 17.14
N ALA A 95 -6.13 0.54 16.14
CA ALA A 95 -6.14 1.47 15.01
C ALA A 95 -7.40 1.30 14.14
N THR A 96 -7.80 0.05 13.89
CA THR A 96 -9.02 -0.29 13.16
C THR A 96 -10.27 0.21 13.90
N GLU A 97 -10.37 -0.05 15.20
CA GLU A 97 -11.49 0.43 16.04
C GLU A 97 -11.58 1.96 16.04
N ALA A 98 -10.44 2.65 16.15
CA ALA A 98 -10.39 4.09 16.03
C ALA A 98 -10.88 4.58 14.67
N ALA A 99 -10.38 4.01 13.57
CA ALA A 99 -10.81 4.36 12.22
C ALA A 99 -12.31 4.16 12.01
N LEU A 100 -12.85 3.03 12.48
CA LEU A 100 -14.28 2.73 12.40
C LEU A 100 -15.14 3.70 13.20
N SER A 101 -14.67 4.13 14.39
CA SER A 101 -15.38 5.13 15.19
C SER A 101 -15.51 6.48 14.49
N PHE A 102 -14.56 6.83 13.61
CA PHE A 102 -14.60 8.07 12.84
C PHE A 102 -15.59 8.04 11.67
N VAL A 103 -15.75 6.88 11.04
CA VAL A 103 -16.66 6.76 9.90
C VAL A 103 -18.08 6.40 10.31
N GLN A 104 -18.29 5.95 11.55
CA GLN A 104 -19.60 5.59 12.07
C GLN A 104 -20.62 6.74 11.89
N ASN A 105 -21.82 6.42 11.41
CA ASN A 105 -22.90 7.34 11.09
C ASN A 105 -22.60 8.36 9.96
N ARG A 106 -21.54 8.13 9.17
CA ARG A 106 -21.20 8.97 8.01
C ARG A 106 -21.64 8.31 6.71
N SER A 107 -21.84 9.11 5.69
CA SER A 107 -22.24 8.65 4.36
C SER A 107 -21.09 7.96 3.63
N VAL A 108 -21.37 6.80 3.04
CA VAL A 108 -20.44 6.09 2.16
C VAL A 108 -20.09 6.96 0.95
N HIS A 109 -21.08 7.59 0.33
CA HIS A 109 -20.89 8.45 -0.85
C HIS A 109 -19.98 9.64 -0.55
N GLU A 110 -20.21 10.35 0.57
CA GLU A 110 -19.37 11.49 0.98
C GLU A 110 -17.91 11.06 1.16
N LEU A 111 -17.68 9.91 1.80
CA LEU A 111 -16.33 9.40 1.99
C LEU A 111 -15.67 9.03 0.65
N GLN A 112 -16.40 8.40 -0.27
CA GLN A 112 -15.89 8.05 -1.60
C GLN A 112 -15.43 9.28 -2.39
N GLU A 113 -16.22 10.36 -2.40
CA GLU A 113 -15.84 11.61 -3.06
C GLU A 113 -14.57 12.23 -2.45
N LEU A 114 -14.46 12.20 -1.11
CA LEU A 114 -13.26 12.69 -0.42
C LEU A 114 -12.02 11.84 -0.70
N VAL A 115 -12.18 10.53 -0.77
CA VAL A 115 -11.09 9.58 -1.07
C VAL A 115 -10.48 9.87 -2.44
N GLU A 116 -11.28 10.17 -3.47
CA GLU A 116 -10.78 10.54 -4.78
C GLU A 116 -9.92 11.80 -4.73
N GLN A 117 -10.42 12.85 -4.08
CA GLN A 117 -9.70 14.12 -3.95
C GLN A 117 -8.41 13.96 -3.12
N ILE A 118 -8.42 13.07 -2.12
CA ILE A 118 -7.26 12.81 -1.27
C ILE A 118 -6.21 12.03 -2.06
N PHE A 119 -6.61 11.02 -2.83
CA PHE A 119 -5.69 10.28 -3.67
C PHE A 119 -4.94 11.22 -4.63
N ASP A 120 -5.67 12.06 -5.36
CA ASP A 120 -5.10 13.00 -6.34
C ASP A 120 -4.15 14.02 -5.67
N ALA A 121 -4.45 14.46 -4.45
CA ALA A 121 -3.68 15.50 -3.76
C ALA A 121 -2.51 14.99 -2.91
N GLU A 122 -2.61 13.79 -2.32
CA GLU A 122 -1.71 13.34 -1.26
C GLU A 122 -0.97 12.03 -1.60
N MET A 123 -1.43 11.24 -2.61
CA MET A 123 -0.93 9.89 -2.82
C MET A 123 -0.19 9.68 -4.15
N VAL A 124 -0.47 10.47 -5.17
CA VAL A 124 0.10 10.28 -6.52
C VAL A 124 1.63 10.34 -6.51
N ASP A 125 2.23 11.24 -5.74
CA ASP A 125 3.69 11.38 -5.61
C ASP A 125 4.34 10.28 -4.76
N LYS A 126 3.55 9.44 -4.11
CA LYS A 126 4.01 8.27 -3.33
C LYS A 126 4.08 6.99 -4.16
N LEU A 127 3.49 6.95 -5.33
CA LEU A 127 3.51 5.77 -6.19
C LEU A 127 4.94 5.32 -6.50
N ILE A 128 5.15 4.02 -6.60
CA ILE A 128 6.45 3.39 -6.86
C ILE A 128 6.55 3.04 -8.36
N PRO A 129 7.31 3.78 -9.17
CA PRO A 129 7.31 3.59 -10.62
C PRO A 129 7.72 2.18 -11.06
N GLY A 130 8.61 1.51 -10.30
CA GLY A 130 9.03 0.15 -10.62
C GLY A 130 7.92 -0.89 -10.43
N SER A 131 7.07 -0.72 -9.42
CA SER A 131 5.90 -1.59 -9.20
C SER A 131 4.80 -1.31 -10.23
N LEU A 132 4.60 -0.05 -10.59
CA LEU A 132 3.64 0.31 -11.65
C LEU A 132 4.07 -0.27 -13.01
N ALA A 133 5.37 -0.31 -13.31
CA ALA A 133 5.87 -0.94 -14.52
C ALA A 133 5.58 -2.45 -14.53
N LEU A 134 5.75 -3.14 -13.38
CA LEU A 134 5.37 -4.56 -13.27
C LEU A 134 3.86 -4.77 -13.48
N ALA A 135 3.02 -3.92 -12.89
CA ALA A 135 1.58 -4.00 -13.09
C ALA A 135 1.19 -3.78 -14.57
N GLN A 136 1.84 -2.82 -15.23
CA GLN A 136 1.63 -2.55 -16.65
C GLN A 136 2.08 -3.73 -17.55
N GLU A 137 3.19 -4.40 -17.21
CA GLU A 137 3.64 -5.60 -17.94
C GLU A 137 2.56 -6.69 -17.92
N HIS A 138 1.84 -6.87 -16.83
CA HIS A 138 0.72 -7.82 -16.73
C HIS A 138 -0.49 -7.38 -17.56
N LEU A 139 -0.86 -6.09 -17.49
CA LEU A 139 -1.96 -5.56 -18.30
C LEU A 139 -1.65 -5.69 -19.80
N ASP A 140 -0.43 -5.38 -20.22
CA ASP A 140 0.02 -5.50 -21.62
C ASP A 140 0.03 -6.97 -22.11
N ALA A 141 0.20 -7.92 -21.17
CA ALA A 141 0.07 -9.36 -21.45
C ALA A 141 -1.39 -9.85 -21.45
N GLY A 142 -2.38 -8.98 -21.25
CA GLY A 142 -3.79 -9.32 -21.21
C GLY A 142 -4.22 -10.03 -19.90
N GLN A 143 -3.43 -9.90 -18.86
CA GLN A 143 -3.74 -10.48 -17.54
C GLN A 143 -4.53 -9.50 -16.69
N GLN A 144 -5.38 -10.03 -15.81
CA GLN A 144 -6.04 -9.20 -14.80
C GLN A 144 -5.02 -8.69 -13.78
N VAL A 145 -5.17 -7.45 -13.30
CA VAL A 145 -4.31 -6.89 -12.23
C VAL A 145 -5.17 -6.39 -11.08
N TRP A 146 -4.99 -7.00 -9.92
CA TRP A 146 -5.78 -6.75 -8.72
C TRP A 146 -4.93 -6.22 -7.58
N LEU A 147 -5.41 -5.19 -6.90
CA LEU A 147 -4.86 -4.79 -5.60
C LEU A 147 -5.44 -5.67 -4.50
N VAL A 148 -4.62 -6.03 -3.50
CA VAL A 148 -5.04 -6.82 -2.33
C VAL A 148 -4.47 -6.18 -1.07
N THR A 149 -5.30 -5.49 -0.28
CA THR A 149 -4.82 -4.59 0.77
C THR A 149 -5.70 -4.54 2.02
N ALA A 150 -5.10 -4.29 3.17
CA ALA A 150 -5.83 -4.00 4.42
C ALA A 150 -6.56 -2.65 4.40
N THR A 151 -6.27 -1.80 3.43
CA THR A 151 -6.90 -0.49 3.21
C THR A 151 -8.41 -0.65 2.98
N PRO A 152 -9.25 0.33 3.39
CA PRO A 152 -10.68 0.33 3.08
C PRO A 152 -10.95 0.15 1.59
N GLN A 153 -11.98 -0.64 1.27
CA GLN A 153 -12.37 -0.95 -0.12
C GLN A 153 -12.55 0.30 -0.98
N GLU A 154 -13.09 1.36 -0.42
CA GLU A 154 -13.34 2.62 -1.12
C GLU A 154 -12.03 3.23 -1.64
N LEU A 155 -10.98 3.25 -0.81
CA LEU A 155 -9.68 3.76 -1.22
C LEU A 155 -8.98 2.79 -2.19
N ALA A 156 -9.01 1.50 -1.91
CA ALA A 156 -8.41 0.48 -2.78
C ALA A 156 -9.00 0.54 -4.21
N THR A 157 -10.33 0.71 -4.32
CA THR A 157 -11.05 0.86 -5.60
C THR A 157 -10.63 2.14 -6.34
N VAL A 158 -10.47 3.26 -5.62
CA VAL A 158 -10.01 4.51 -6.23
C VAL A 158 -8.58 4.36 -6.74
N ILE A 159 -7.68 3.75 -5.97
CA ILE A 159 -6.30 3.50 -6.40
C ILE A 159 -6.29 2.64 -7.67
N ALA A 160 -7.00 1.50 -7.67
CA ALA A 160 -7.05 0.61 -8.82
C ALA A 160 -7.57 1.32 -10.07
N ARG A 161 -8.69 2.04 -9.97
CA ARG A 161 -9.28 2.80 -11.07
C ARG A 161 -8.34 3.89 -11.61
N ARG A 162 -7.67 4.66 -10.74
CA ARG A 162 -6.72 5.70 -11.15
C ARG A 162 -5.48 5.16 -11.83
N LEU A 163 -5.11 3.92 -11.52
CA LEU A 163 -3.97 3.23 -12.14
C LEU A 163 -4.37 2.38 -13.36
N GLY A 164 -5.65 2.34 -13.74
CA GLY A 164 -6.14 1.53 -14.86
C GLY A 164 -6.06 0.03 -14.62
N LEU A 165 -6.04 -0.41 -13.34
CA LEU A 165 -6.01 -1.82 -12.95
C LEU A 165 -7.40 -2.44 -13.05
N THR A 166 -7.48 -3.78 -13.07
CA THR A 166 -8.74 -4.53 -13.16
C THR A 166 -9.64 -4.24 -11.95
N GLY A 167 -9.07 -4.21 -10.72
CA GLY A 167 -9.86 -3.92 -9.55
C GLY A 167 -9.07 -4.02 -8.25
N ALA A 168 -9.79 -4.08 -7.13
CA ALA A 168 -9.18 -4.14 -5.81
C ALA A 168 -9.99 -5.01 -4.84
N LEU A 169 -9.26 -5.69 -3.98
CA LEU A 169 -9.73 -6.39 -2.78
C LEU A 169 -9.25 -5.63 -1.56
N GLY A 170 -10.16 -5.00 -0.84
CA GLY A 170 -9.88 -4.19 0.35
C GLY A 170 -10.68 -4.64 1.56
N THR A 171 -10.47 -4.00 2.69
CA THR A 171 -11.26 -4.22 3.90
C THR A 171 -12.65 -3.64 3.75
N ILE A 172 -13.67 -4.44 3.99
CA ILE A 172 -15.08 -4.05 3.83
C ILE A 172 -15.64 -3.53 5.15
N ALA A 173 -15.99 -2.24 5.19
CA ALA A 173 -16.78 -1.67 6.26
C ALA A 173 -18.29 -1.95 6.07
N GLU A 174 -18.99 -2.32 7.14
CA GLU A 174 -20.43 -2.52 7.09
C GLU A 174 -21.15 -1.19 6.93
N SER A 175 -22.08 -1.14 5.96
CA SER A 175 -22.98 -0.01 5.81
C SER A 175 -24.43 -0.45 5.72
N ARG A 176 -25.36 0.41 6.13
CA ARG A 176 -26.81 0.21 6.01
C ARG A 176 -27.44 1.47 5.42
N ASN A 177 -28.15 1.33 4.33
CA ASN A 177 -28.76 2.46 3.62
C ASN A 177 -27.76 3.56 3.27
N GLY A 178 -26.52 3.20 2.89
CA GLY A 178 -25.47 4.15 2.52
C GLY A 178 -24.80 4.87 3.70
N ILE A 179 -25.02 4.40 4.95
CA ILE A 179 -24.42 4.95 6.17
C ILE A 179 -23.57 3.88 6.86
N TYR A 180 -22.34 4.19 7.21
CA TYR A 180 -21.45 3.27 7.92
C TYR A 180 -21.96 2.96 9.33
N THR A 181 -21.93 1.68 9.69
CA THR A 181 -22.35 1.22 11.02
C THR A 181 -21.23 1.30 12.08
N GLY A 182 -19.98 1.52 11.65
CA GLY A 182 -18.82 1.43 12.52
C GLY A 182 -18.32 0.00 12.76
N LYS A 183 -18.69 -0.95 11.90
CA LYS A 183 -18.26 -2.36 11.96
C LYS A 183 -17.65 -2.79 10.64
N LEU A 184 -16.90 -3.91 10.67
CA LEU A 184 -16.39 -4.59 9.47
C LEU A 184 -17.19 -5.87 9.18
N TYR A 185 -17.16 -6.30 7.92
CA TYR A 185 -17.54 -7.65 7.53
C TYR A 185 -16.38 -8.64 7.75
N GLY A 186 -16.05 -8.91 9.01
CA GLY A 186 -14.91 -9.74 9.40
C GLY A 186 -13.68 -8.93 9.80
N PRO A 187 -12.51 -9.55 9.96
CA PRO A 187 -11.27 -8.86 10.27
C PRO A 187 -10.79 -8.00 9.09
N PRO A 188 -9.86 -7.04 9.33
CA PRO A 188 -9.16 -6.36 8.23
C PRO A 188 -8.53 -7.35 7.26
N LEU A 189 -8.43 -6.96 5.98
CA LEU A 189 -7.89 -7.80 4.92
C LEU A 189 -6.35 -7.86 5.01
N HIS A 190 -5.85 -8.56 6.02
CA HIS A 190 -4.43 -8.69 6.34
C HIS A 190 -4.04 -10.17 6.47
N GLY A 191 -2.82 -10.54 6.09
CA GLY A 191 -2.29 -11.88 6.24
C GLY A 191 -3.18 -12.96 5.60
N LEU A 192 -3.72 -13.87 6.40
CA LEU A 192 -4.61 -14.94 5.93
C LEU A 192 -5.87 -14.43 5.25
N ALA A 193 -6.42 -13.29 5.68
CA ALA A 193 -7.60 -12.73 5.05
C ALA A 193 -7.34 -12.33 3.59
N LYS A 194 -6.13 -11.82 3.25
CA LYS A 194 -5.73 -11.57 1.86
C LYS A 194 -5.72 -12.85 1.04
N ALA A 195 -5.15 -13.92 1.59
CA ALA A 195 -5.13 -15.24 0.93
C ALA A 195 -6.53 -15.76 0.65
N GLU A 196 -7.45 -15.63 1.61
CA GLU A 196 -8.84 -16.06 1.44
C GLU A 196 -9.60 -15.17 0.41
N ALA A 197 -9.29 -13.88 0.32
CA ALA A 197 -9.86 -13.00 -0.69
C ALA A 197 -9.39 -13.38 -2.11
N VAL A 198 -8.09 -13.65 -2.26
CA VAL A 198 -7.53 -14.12 -3.54
C VAL A 198 -8.16 -15.46 -3.95
N ARG A 199 -8.33 -16.42 -3.02
CA ARG A 199 -9.01 -17.69 -3.31
C ARG A 199 -10.46 -17.48 -3.74
N ALA A 200 -11.18 -16.62 -3.04
CA ALA A 200 -12.59 -16.33 -3.35
C ALA A 200 -12.73 -15.67 -4.73
N LEU A 201 -11.85 -14.71 -5.04
CA LEU A 201 -11.81 -14.08 -6.36
C LEU A 201 -11.43 -15.11 -7.44
N ALA A 202 -10.37 -15.90 -7.23
CA ALA A 202 -9.94 -16.91 -8.20
C ALA A 202 -11.06 -17.89 -8.52
N THR A 203 -11.86 -18.29 -7.52
CA THR A 203 -13.03 -19.14 -7.73
C THR A 203 -14.12 -18.44 -8.53
N SER A 204 -14.37 -17.14 -8.32
CA SER A 204 -15.42 -16.40 -9.02
C SER A 204 -15.04 -16.03 -10.44
N GLU A 205 -13.75 -15.83 -10.72
CA GLU A 205 -13.20 -15.38 -12.00
C GLU A 205 -12.59 -16.54 -12.82
N ASP A 206 -12.66 -17.78 -12.33
CA ASP A 206 -12.06 -18.97 -12.94
C ASP A 206 -10.57 -18.81 -13.23
N LEU A 207 -9.81 -18.30 -12.22
CA LEU A 207 -8.37 -18.06 -12.35
C LEU A 207 -7.56 -19.31 -11.98
N ASP A 208 -6.55 -19.63 -12.79
CA ASP A 208 -5.54 -20.63 -12.45
C ASP A 208 -4.44 -19.99 -11.57
N LEU A 209 -4.54 -20.20 -10.25
CA LEU A 209 -3.56 -19.67 -9.31
C LEU A 209 -2.13 -20.15 -9.57
N GLY A 210 -1.94 -21.32 -10.19
CA GLY A 210 -0.62 -21.82 -10.59
C GLY A 210 0.06 -20.95 -11.65
N GLU A 211 -0.72 -20.27 -12.49
CA GLU A 211 -0.23 -19.37 -13.53
C GLU A 211 -0.32 -17.88 -13.11
N CYS A 212 -0.85 -17.61 -11.90
CA CYS A 212 -0.95 -16.25 -11.37
C CYS A 212 0.35 -15.77 -10.72
N SER A 213 0.47 -14.44 -10.60
CA SER A 213 1.58 -13.78 -9.90
C SER A 213 1.08 -13.05 -8.66
N ALA A 214 1.94 -12.89 -7.62
CA ALA A 214 1.64 -12.04 -6.47
C ALA A 214 2.88 -11.25 -6.03
N TYR A 215 2.65 -10.05 -5.50
CA TYR A 215 3.67 -9.06 -5.17
C TYR A 215 3.39 -8.44 -3.81
N SER A 216 4.34 -8.48 -2.89
CA SER A 216 4.25 -7.83 -1.57
C SER A 216 5.62 -7.51 -0.98
N ASP A 217 5.65 -6.60 0.00
CA ASP A 217 6.83 -6.21 0.76
C ASP A 217 6.91 -6.85 2.16
N SER A 218 5.81 -7.41 2.66
CA SER A 218 5.67 -7.89 4.06
C SER A 218 5.64 -9.40 4.19
N VAL A 219 6.31 -9.93 5.22
CA VAL A 219 6.22 -11.33 5.62
C VAL A 219 4.80 -11.78 5.96
N ASN A 220 3.95 -10.85 6.41
CA ASN A 220 2.54 -11.13 6.72
C ASN A 220 1.75 -11.60 5.49
N ASP A 221 2.21 -11.29 4.28
CA ASP A 221 1.58 -11.69 3.02
C ASP A 221 2.12 -13.03 2.46
N VAL A 222 2.96 -13.73 3.19
CA VAL A 222 3.41 -15.09 2.81
C VAL A 222 2.23 -16.03 2.51
N PRO A 223 1.10 -16.00 3.25
CA PRO A 223 -0.05 -16.82 2.89
C PRO A 223 -0.61 -16.51 1.49
N MET A 224 -0.68 -15.24 1.10
CA MET A 224 -1.11 -14.83 -0.24
C MET A 224 -0.07 -15.18 -1.31
N LEU A 225 1.20 -14.86 -1.06
CA LEU A 225 2.31 -15.15 -1.97
C LEU A 225 2.47 -16.65 -2.25
N SER A 226 2.20 -17.51 -1.25
CA SER A 226 2.29 -18.97 -1.38
C SER A 226 1.13 -19.62 -2.14
N LEU A 227 0.09 -18.85 -2.49
CA LEU A 227 -1.05 -19.37 -3.27
C LEU A 227 -0.77 -19.44 -4.75
N VAL A 228 0.15 -18.63 -5.26
CA VAL A 228 0.36 -18.42 -6.69
C VAL A 228 1.63 -19.12 -7.17
N GLY A 229 1.67 -19.41 -8.48
CA GLY A 229 2.85 -20.03 -9.08
C GLY A 229 4.04 -19.08 -9.22
N HIS A 230 3.80 -17.75 -9.21
CA HIS A 230 4.86 -16.76 -9.46
C HIS A 230 4.95 -15.69 -8.35
N PRO A 231 5.31 -16.06 -7.10
CA PRO A 231 5.48 -15.10 -6.01
C PRO A 231 6.72 -14.23 -6.22
N THR A 232 6.60 -12.94 -5.89
CA THR A 232 7.70 -11.97 -5.97
C THR A 232 7.68 -11.04 -4.75
N ALA A 233 8.77 -11.02 -4.01
CA ALA A 233 8.96 -10.09 -2.90
C ALA A 233 9.44 -8.72 -3.45
N VAL A 234 8.64 -7.67 -3.27
CA VAL A 234 8.91 -6.30 -3.73
C VAL A 234 9.29 -5.45 -2.54
N ASN A 235 10.47 -4.79 -2.56
CA ASN A 235 10.97 -4.00 -1.43
C ASN A 235 10.89 -4.71 -0.08
N PRO A 236 11.16 -6.02 0.02
CA PRO A 236 10.79 -6.84 1.16
C PRO A 236 11.39 -6.34 2.47
N ASP A 237 10.63 -6.51 3.57
CA ASP A 237 11.16 -6.47 4.91
C ASP A 237 12.23 -7.55 5.12
N SER A 238 12.89 -7.56 6.27
CA SER A 238 13.99 -8.49 6.55
C SER A 238 13.52 -9.96 6.60
N GLU A 239 12.31 -10.20 7.11
CA GLU A 239 11.74 -11.53 7.30
C GLU A 239 11.24 -12.10 5.97
N LEU A 240 10.49 -11.30 5.18
CA LEU A 240 10.08 -11.71 3.83
C LEU A 240 11.29 -11.93 2.93
N ARG A 241 12.35 -11.10 3.04
CA ARG A 241 13.58 -11.30 2.27
C ARG A 241 14.23 -12.65 2.59
N ALA A 242 14.35 -12.99 3.88
CA ALA A 242 14.89 -14.27 4.30
C ALA A 242 14.03 -15.45 3.81
N TYR A 243 12.70 -15.31 3.91
CA TYR A 243 11.76 -16.30 3.44
C TYR A 243 11.83 -16.50 1.92
N ALA A 244 11.88 -15.41 1.16
CA ALA A 244 11.98 -15.42 -0.30
C ALA A 244 13.28 -16.09 -0.78
N ILE A 245 14.41 -15.82 -0.12
CA ILE A 245 15.68 -16.49 -0.44
C ILE A 245 15.58 -17.99 -0.15
N ALA A 246 15.01 -18.39 0.99
CA ALA A 246 14.90 -19.80 1.38
C ALA A 246 13.95 -20.61 0.46
N ASN A 247 12.99 -19.96 -0.19
CA ASN A 247 12.01 -20.57 -1.09
C ASN A 247 12.26 -20.25 -2.58
N GLU A 248 13.41 -19.69 -2.91
CA GLU A 248 13.81 -19.33 -4.28
C GLU A 248 12.84 -18.36 -4.99
N TRP A 249 12.13 -17.53 -4.22
CA TRP A 249 11.22 -16.54 -4.77
C TRP A 249 11.98 -15.37 -5.40
N ARG A 250 11.39 -14.75 -6.39
CA ARG A 250 11.95 -13.53 -7.01
C ARG A 250 11.93 -12.37 -6.02
N ILE A 251 13.01 -11.55 -6.04
CA ILE A 251 13.11 -10.33 -5.24
C ILE A 251 13.32 -9.15 -6.19
N ARG A 252 12.52 -8.09 -5.99
CA ARG A 252 12.64 -6.80 -6.67
C ARG A 252 12.78 -5.69 -5.64
N ASP A 253 13.81 -4.88 -5.72
CA ASP A 253 14.02 -3.76 -4.80
C ASP A 253 14.07 -2.45 -5.58
N PHE A 254 13.08 -1.59 -5.36
CA PHE A 254 12.92 -0.29 -6.03
C PHE A 254 13.31 0.88 -5.13
N ARG A 255 13.67 0.64 -3.85
CA ARG A 255 14.03 1.69 -2.88
C ARG A 255 15.28 2.46 -3.28
N HIS A 256 16.23 1.80 -3.94
CA HIS A 256 17.53 2.37 -4.27
C HIS A 256 17.56 3.15 -5.61
N ARG A 257 16.60 2.93 -6.52
CA ARG A 257 16.57 3.65 -7.81
C ARG A 257 16.25 5.14 -7.70
N ALA A 258 15.63 5.58 -6.61
CA ALA A 258 15.35 7.01 -6.39
C ALA A 258 16.61 7.83 -6.00
N ARG A 259 17.74 7.20 -5.73
CA ARG A 259 18.99 7.88 -5.35
C ARG A 259 20.02 8.06 -6.48
N ILE A 260 19.80 7.45 -7.64
CA ILE A 260 20.61 7.76 -8.81
C ILE A 260 19.95 8.95 -9.53
N LYS A 261 20.05 10.16 -8.96
CA LYS A 261 20.12 11.35 -9.80
C LYS A 261 21.28 11.08 -10.74
N PRO A 262 21.12 11.15 -12.09
CA PRO A 262 22.28 11.14 -12.95
C PRO A 262 23.15 12.32 -12.48
N TYR A 263 24.32 12.02 -11.96
CA TYR A 263 25.34 13.02 -11.73
C TYR A 263 25.77 13.47 -13.14
N VAL A 264 25.02 14.40 -13.70
CA VAL A 264 25.47 15.19 -14.81
C VAL A 264 26.55 16.08 -14.19
N ALA A 265 27.77 15.59 -14.22
CA ALA A 265 28.91 16.40 -13.91
C ALA A 265 28.82 17.62 -14.84
N PRO A 266 28.78 18.85 -14.31
CA PRO A 266 28.87 20.02 -15.16
C PRO A 266 30.31 20.10 -15.69
N VAL A 267 30.56 19.53 -16.86
CA VAL A 267 31.83 19.65 -17.60
C VAL A 267 32.08 21.08 -18.06
N ALA A 268 31.20 22.04 -17.70
CA ALA A 268 31.26 23.43 -18.17
C ALA A 268 31.61 24.47 -17.08
N SER A 269 31.97 24.10 -15.82
CA SER A 269 32.23 25.10 -14.78
C SER A 269 33.70 25.18 -14.31
N GLY A 270 34.60 24.43 -14.92
CA GLY A 270 36.03 24.50 -14.55
C GLY A 270 36.71 25.86 -14.81
N ALA A 271 36.25 26.60 -15.82
CA ALA A 271 36.84 27.90 -16.16
C ALA A 271 36.31 29.07 -15.32
N ALA A 272 35.03 29.05 -14.93
CA ALA A 272 34.42 30.11 -14.13
C ALA A 272 34.81 30.02 -12.63
N GLY A 273 35.01 28.83 -12.08
CA GLY A 273 35.41 28.61 -10.68
C GLY A 273 36.83 29.06 -10.41
N ILE A 274 37.75 28.89 -11.34
CA ILE A 274 39.14 29.35 -11.23
C ILE A 274 39.22 30.89 -11.29
N ALA A 275 38.41 31.55 -12.14
CA ALA A 275 38.38 33.00 -12.22
C ALA A 275 37.84 33.66 -10.95
N VAL A 276 36.81 33.10 -10.31
CA VAL A 276 36.28 33.62 -9.03
C VAL A 276 37.25 33.35 -7.88
N GLY A 277 37.90 32.20 -7.84
CA GLY A 277 38.89 31.87 -6.80
C GLY A 277 40.12 32.76 -6.86
N LEU A 278 40.64 33.08 -8.05
CA LEU A 278 41.79 33.96 -8.24
C LEU A 278 41.44 35.43 -7.92
N ALA A 279 40.27 35.91 -8.29
CA ALA A 279 39.81 37.26 -7.97
C ALA A 279 39.62 37.47 -6.46
N SER A 280 39.02 36.48 -5.77
CA SER A 280 38.84 36.53 -4.30
C SER A 280 40.15 36.43 -3.55
N GLY A 281 41.10 35.60 -4.00
CA GLY A 281 42.44 35.47 -3.43
C GLY A 281 43.28 36.76 -3.59
N TYR A 282 43.19 37.42 -4.74
CA TYR A 282 43.88 38.66 -5.01
C TYR A 282 43.39 39.85 -4.15
N LEU A 283 42.07 39.97 -3.97
CA LEU A 283 41.45 40.99 -3.12
C LEU A 283 41.81 40.80 -1.63
N LEU A 284 41.80 39.56 -1.13
CA LEU A 284 42.20 39.25 0.26
C LEU A 284 43.68 39.46 0.49
N GLY A 285 44.54 39.24 -0.50
CA GLY A 285 45.97 39.50 -0.45
C GLY A 285 46.29 40.99 -0.35
N GLN A 286 45.57 41.85 -1.07
CA GLN A 286 45.76 43.33 -0.99
C GLN A 286 45.29 43.93 0.34
N MET A 287 44.28 43.33 0.99
CA MET A 287 43.83 43.82 2.31
C MET A 287 44.77 43.45 3.46
N ARG A 288 45.60 42.43 3.33
CA ARG A 288 46.62 42.05 4.34
C ARG A 288 47.98 42.75 4.19
N GLY A 289 48.22 43.37 3.05
CA GLY A 289 49.47 44.11 2.79
C GLY A 289 49.46 45.61 3.21
N ARG A 290 48.38 46.06 3.87
CA ARG A 290 48.22 47.43 4.36
C ARG A 290 48.08 47.51 5.88
N ARG A 291 48.94 46.78 6.60
CA ARG A 291 49.17 47.02 8.03
C ARG A 291 50.67 47.03 8.29
#